data_bc69d040583e66d513b340a0e691fb09
#
_entry.id   bc69d040583e66d513b340a0e691fb09
#
_cell.length_a   1.000
_cell.length_b   1.000
_cell.length_c   1.000
_cell.angle_alpha   90.00
_cell.angle_beta   90.00
_cell.angle_gamma   90.00
#
_symmetry.space_group_name_H-M   'P 1'
#
loop_
_entity.id
_entity.type
_entity.pdbx_description
1 polymer ?
#
loop_
_entity_poly.entity_id
_entity_poly.type
_entity_poly.pdbx_seq_one_letter_code
_entity_poly.pdbx_strand_id
1 'polypeptide(L)'
;MKITFDKVTCSRCNGAGRFRAFSHVYGGVCFRCGGSGHTLTKKGAAAQSIYRQAMTITADALEPGMVVIDTDVSPGGDMIAHRKVTVESVGTSDTKVIADGVPVEYLAVTYKGGRVHHMAHGTRIQLALSALTRDTARAALEGVVGATVID
;
A
#
# COMPACT_ATOMS: atom_id res chain seq x y z
N MET A 1 0.46 -15.88 -8.49
CA MET A 1 1.39 -14.85 -8.99
C MET A 1 2.13 -14.20 -7.83
N LYS A 2 3.44 -14.02 -7.93
CA LYS A 2 4.29 -13.31 -6.98
C LYS A 2 5.11 -12.26 -7.73
N ILE A 3 5.22 -11.06 -7.16
CA ILE A 3 6.02 -9.98 -7.74
C ILE A 3 7.19 -9.70 -6.81
N THR A 4 8.39 -9.65 -7.38
CA THR A 4 9.61 -9.29 -6.67
C THR A 4 10.31 -8.16 -7.41
N PHE A 5 10.95 -7.27 -6.65
CA PHE A 5 11.72 -6.15 -7.19
C PHE A 5 13.20 -6.35 -6.87
N ASP A 6 14.07 -5.91 -7.76
CA ASP A 6 15.52 -6.05 -7.61
C ASP A 6 16.02 -5.38 -6.34
N LYS A 7 16.79 -6.14 -5.57
CA LYS A 7 17.34 -5.70 -4.28
C LYS A 7 18.82 -5.99 -4.20
N VAL A 8 19.52 -5.20 -3.39
CA VAL A 8 20.90 -5.44 -3.00
C VAL A 8 21.00 -5.53 -1.49
N THR A 9 22.03 -6.21 -1.01
CA THR A 9 22.35 -6.27 0.40
C THR A 9 22.54 -4.86 0.98
N CYS A 10 21.93 -4.57 2.11
CA CYS A 10 22.06 -3.28 2.76
C CYS A 10 23.50 -3.09 3.25
N SER A 11 24.22 -2.10 2.69
CA SER A 11 25.60 -1.82 3.03
C SER A 11 25.80 -1.30 4.47
N ARG A 12 24.74 -0.77 5.12
CA ARG A 12 24.85 -0.27 6.51
C ARG A 12 24.89 -1.41 7.53
N CYS A 13 24.12 -2.47 7.32
CA CYS A 13 24.04 -3.60 8.24
C CYS A 13 24.57 -4.91 7.65
N ASN A 14 25.18 -4.86 6.46
CA ASN A 14 25.69 -6.03 5.72
C ASN A 14 24.70 -7.20 5.67
N GLY A 15 23.42 -6.88 5.45
CA GLY A 15 22.36 -7.89 5.36
C GLY A 15 21.74 -8.31 6.68
N ALA A 16 22.30 -7.96 7.82
CA ALA A 16 21.81 -8.41 9.13
C ALA A 16 20.44 -7.81 9.52
N GLY A 17 20.03 -6.69 8.92
CA GLY A 17 18.78 -6.00 9.22
C GLY A 17 18.78 -5.28 10.58
N ARG A 18 19.62 -5.71 11.51
CA ARG A 18 19.69 -5.19 12.89
C ARG A 18 21.12 -5.06 13.39
N PHE A 19 21.29 -4.22 14.38
CA PHE A 19 22.54 -4.03 15.12
C PHE A 19 22.35 -4.47 16.56
N ARG A 20 23.01 -5.53 16.99
CA ARG A 20 22.91 -6.05 18.38
C ARG A 20 23.33 -5.03 19.43
N ALA A 21 24.36 -4.24 19.15
CA ALA A 21 24.86 -3.20 20.05
C ALA A 21 23.82 -2.10 20.35
N PHE A 22 22.81 -1.94 19.50
CA PHE A 22 21.76 -0.92 19.64
C PHE A 22 20.38 -1.53 19.90
N SER A 23 20.31 -2.77 20.41
CA SER A 23 19.05 -3.47 20.67
C SER A 23 18.12 -2.72 21.63
N HIS A 24 18.64 -1.88 22.50
CA HIS A 24 17.90 -1.02 23.41
C HIS A 24 17.24 0.19 22.72
N VAL A 25 17.65 0.52 21.47
CA VAL A 25 17.08 1.61 20.67
C VAL A 25 16.29 1.01 19.52
N TYR A 26 14.96 1.10 19.56
CA TYR A 26 14.06 0.55 18.53
C TYR A 26 14.37 -0.91 18.14
N GLY A 27 14.79 -1.74 19.12
CA GLY A 27 15.19 -3.13 18.89
C GLY A 27 16.40 -3.30 17.97
N GLY A 28 17.22 -2.25 17.81
CA GLY A 28 18.39 -2.25 16.96
C GLY A 28 18.12 -2.28 15.45
N VAL A 29 16.90 -1.98 15.01
CA VAL A 29 16.52 -2.03 13.59
C VAL A 29 17.41 -1.12 12.76
N CYS A 30 17.93 -1.64 11.64
CA CYS A 30 18.66 -0.83 10.68
C CYS A 30 17.69 0.10 9.93
N PHE A 31 17.74 1.40 10.22
CA PHE A 31 16.84 2.39 9.61
C PHE A 31 16.97 2.51 8.08
N ARG A 32 18.14 2.18 7.52
CA ARG A 32 18.33 2.24 6.06
C ARG A 32 17.49 1.21 5.31
N CYS A 33 17.33 0.02 5.85
CA CYS A 33 16.59 -1.08 5.23
C CYS A 33 15.31 -1.47 5.97
N GLY A 34 14.95 -0.75 7.04
CA GLY A 34 13.76 -1.04 7.84
C GLY A 34 13.77 -2.46 8.44
N GLY A 35 14.95 -3.01 8.73
CA GLY A 35 15.09 -4.35 9.28
C GLY A 35 15.14 -5.49 8.25
N SER A 36 14.92 -5.21 6.96
CA SER A 36 14.85 -6.24 5.91
C SER A 36 16.22 -6.83 5.52
N GLY A 37 17.33 -6.18 5.86
CA GLY A 37 18.66 -6.54 5.41
C GLY A 37 18.99 -6.14 3.97
N HIS A 38 18.01 -5.70 3.19
CA HIS A 38 18.14 -5.37 1.77
C HIS A 38 17.57 -3.99 1.45
N THR A 39 18.06 -3.37 0.40
CA THR A 39 17.53 -2.13 -0.19
C THR A 39 17.24 -2.36 -1.67
N LEU A 40 16.26 -1.65 -2.22
CA LEU A 40 16.00 -1.71 -3.66
C LEU A 40 17.18 -1.14 -4.44
N THR A 41 17.47 -1.74 -5.60
CA THR A 41 18.31 -1.09 -6.61
C THR A 41 17.58 0.11 -7.22
N LYS A 42 18.26 0.96 -7.98
CA LYS A 42 17.60 2.04 -8.74
C LYS A 42 16.51 1.49 -9.68
N LYS A 43 16.81 0.39 -10.38
CA LYS A 43 15.87 -0.30 -11.28
C LYS A 43 14.68 -0.89 -10.49
N GLY A 44 14.97 -1.58 -9.39
CA GLY A 44 13.92 -2.14 -8.52
C GLY A 44 13.02 -1.06 -7.91
N ALA A 45 13.56 0.10 -7.54
CA ALA A 45 12.76 1.23 -7.03
C ALA A 45 11.87 1.84 -8.13
N ALA A 46 12.40 2.00 -9.35
CA ALA A 46 11.62 2.49 -10.49
C ALA A 46 10.48 1.51 -10.83
N ALA A 47 10.78 0.21 -10.92
CA ALA A 47 9.77 -0.82 -11.17
C ALA A 47 8.69 -0.86 -10.07
N GLN A 48 9.09 -0.72 -8.79
CA GLN A 48 8.13 -0.64 -7.69
C GLN A 48 7.24 0.60 -7.78
N SER A 49 7.79 1.75 -8.25
CA SER A 49 7.00 2.97 -8.44
C SER A 49 5.94 2.76 -9.53
N ILE A 50 6.31 2.18 -10.67
CA ILE A 50 5.38 1.85 -11.76
C ILE A 50 4.27 0.93 -11.25
N TYR A 51 4.64 -0.14 -10.55
CA TYR A 51 3.66 -1.05 -9.94
C TYR A 51 2.70 -0.33 -9.00
N ARG A 52 3.22 0.50 -8.10
CA ARG A 52 2.37 1.26 -7.15
C ARG A 52 1.40 2.20 -7.88
N GLN A 53 1.86 2.89 -8.93
CA GLN A 53 1.01 3.78 -9.71
C GLN A 53 -0.12 3.00 -10.40
N ALA A 54 0.19 1.87 -11.03
CA ALA A 54 -0.81 1.03 -11.69
C ALA A 54 -1.81 0.40 -10.70
N MET A 55 -1.37 0.14 -9.47
CA MET A 55 -2.20 -0.42 -8.40
C MET A 55 -2.85 0.66 -7.52
N THR A 56 -2.83 1.93 -7.93
CA THR A 56 -3.49 3.04 -7.23
C THR A 56 -4.65 3.54 -8.07
N ILE A 57 -5.84 3.54 -7.48
CA ILE A 57 -7.06 4.08 -8.08
C ILE A 57 -7.63 5.18 -7.18
N THR A 58 -8.63 5.90 -7.66
CA THR A 58 -9.44 6.81 -6.84
C THR A 58 -10.59 6.07 -6.18
N ALA A 59 -11.12 6.60 -5.08
CA ALA A 59 -12.26 6.01 -4.37
C ALA A 59 -13.49 5.82 -5.27
N ASP A 60 -13.65 6.70 -6.25
CA ASP A 60 -14.74 6.63 -7.24
C ASP A 60 -14.70 5.39 -8.14
N ALA A 61 -13.51 4.82 -8.31
CA ALA A 61 -13.29 3.62 -9.12
C ALA A 61 -13.30 2.33 -8.30
N LEU A 62 -13.67 2.40 -7.02
CA LEU A 62 -13.81 1.20 -6.19
C LEU A 62 -15.06 0.41 -6.57
N GLU A 63 -14.90 -0.90 -6.65
CA GLU A 63 -15.96 -1.84 -6.92
C GLU A 63 -15.99 -2.95 -5.85
N PRO A 64 -17.19 -3.51 -5.58
CA PRO A 64 -17.31 -4.68 -4.71
C PRO A 64 -16.42 -5.84 -5.16
N GLY A 65 -15.77 -6.50 -4.22
CA GLY A 65 -14.83 -7.60 -4.49
C GLY A 65 -13.37 -7.16 -4.63
N MET A 66 -13.10 -5.87 -4.87
CA MET A 66 -11.72 -5.35 -4.87
C MET A 66 -11.08 -5.52 -3.51
N VAL A 67 -9.77 -5.82 -3.51
CA VAL A 67 -8.98 -5.92 -2.29
C VAL A 67 -8.05 -4.71 -2.21
N VAL A 68 -8.19 -3.94 -1.16
CA VAL A 68 -7.41 -2.73 -0.92
C VAL A 68 -6.45 -2.90 0.25
N ILE A 69 -5.42 -2.07 0.30
CA ILE A 69 -4.52 -1.97 1.45
C ILE A 69 -5.05 -0.86 2.34
N ASP A 70 -5.63 -1.26 3.46
CA ASP A 70 -6.08 -0.35 4.51
C ASP A 70 -4.95 -0.11 5.50
N THR A 71 -4.81 1.13 5.95
CA THR A 71 -3.79 1.53 6.91
C THR A 71 -4.46 1.93 8.21
N ASP A 72 -4.21 1.14 9.24
CA ASP A 72 -4.61 1.52 10.58
C ASP A 72 -3.63 2.57 11.13
N VAL A 73 -4.17 3.67 11.62
CA VAL A 73 -3.41 4.76 12.22
C VAL A 73 -3.80 4.86 13.69
N SER A 74 -2.83 5.01 14.59
CA SER A 74 -3.09 5.25 16.01
C SER A 74 -3.72 6.62 16.23
N PRO A 75 -4.37 6.87 17.38
CA PRO A 75 -4.84 8.20 17.74
C PRO A 75 -3.74 9.28 17.73
N GLY A 76 -2.47 8.88 17.89
CA GLY A 76 -1.29 9.76 17.78
C GLY A 76 -0.77 9.98 16.36
N GLY A 77 -1.42 9.39 15.34
CA GLY A 77 -1.02 9.53 13.94
C GLY A 77 0.04 8.52 13.47
N ASP A 78 0.52 7.63 14.35
CA ASP A 78 1.48 6.60 13.96
C ASP A 78 0.80 5.47 13.19
N MET A 79 1.43 5.03 12.11
CA MET A 79 0.98 3.88 11.34
C MET A 79 1.15 2.59 12.15
N ILE A 80 0.03 1.92 12.46
CA ILE A 80 0.02 0.70 13.26
C ILE A 80 0.16 -0.54 12.38
N ALA A 81 -0.59 -0.61 11.30
CA ALA A 81 -0.62 -1.77 10.42
C ALA A 81 -1.11 -1.45 9.01
N HIS A 82 -0.63 -2.24 8.05
CA HIS A 82 -1.24 -2.37 6.73
C HIS A 82 -1.94 -3.71 6.66
N ARG A 83 -3.22 -3.72 6.38
CA ARG A 83 -3.97 -4.94 6.18
C ARG A 83 -4.70 -4.94 4.86
N LYS A 84 -4.88 -6.14 4.30
CA LYS A 84 -5.71 -6.33 3.12
C LYS A 84 -7.16 -6.47 3.56
N VAL A 85 -8.02 -5.64 2.99
CA VAL A 85 -9.47 -5.68 3.22
C VAL A 85 -10.21 -5.78 1.89
N THR A 86 -11.30 -6.52 1.89
CA THR A 86 -12.13 -6.68 0.67
C THR A 86 -13.27 -5.68 0.75
N VAL A 87 -13.48 -4.94 -0.33
CA VAL A 87 -14.63 -4.05 -0.49
C VAL A 87 -15.91 -4.92 -0.64
N GLU A 88 -16.90 -4.66 0.17
CA GLU A 88 -18.19 -5.32 0.15
C GLU A 88 -19.21 -4.49 -0.63
N SER A 89 -19.26 -3.19 -0.36
CA SER A 89 -20.12 -2.25 -1.09
C SER A 89 -19.51 -0.85 -1.10
N VAL A 90 -19.92 -0.08 -2.10
CA VAL A 90 -19.61 1.36 -2.24
C VAL A 90 -20.93 2.08 -2.45
N GLY A 91 -21.17 3.13 -1.69
CA GLY A 91 -22.38 3.95 -1.78
C GLY A 91 -22.11 5.39 -1.40
N THR A 92 -23.14 6.21 -1.49
CA THR A 92 -23.07 7.60 -1.04
C THR A 92 -23.08 7.64 0.48
N SER A 93 -22.28 8.49 1.07
CA SER A 93 -22.26 8.73 2.52
C SER A 93 -23.26 9.81 2.90
N ASP A 94 -23.98 9.60 3.99
CA ASP A 94 -24.82 10.66 4.61
C ASP A 94 -23.96 11.69 5.38
N THR A 95 -22.66 11.44 5.51
CA THR A 95 -21.72 12.34 6.18
C THR A 95 -21.52 13.59 5.32
N LYS A 96 -21.94 14.72 5.87
CA LYS A 96 -21.72 16.05 5.27
C LYS A 96 -20.59 16.75 5.99
N VAL A 97 -19.52 17.05 5.29
CA VAL A 97 -18.43 17.87 5.80
C VAL A 97 -18.38 19.15 4.99
N ILE A 98 -18.30 20.27 5.65
CA ILE A 98 -18.12 21.57 5.01
C ILE A 98 -16.62 21.89 5.07
N ALA A 99 -15.96 21.88 3.92
CA ALA A 99 -14.58 22.31 3.78
C ALA A 99 -14.56 23.66 3.05
N ASP A 100 -13.97 24.67 3.67
CA ASP A 100 -13.90 26.04 3.14
C ASP A 100 -15.27 26.62 2.69
N GLY A 101 -16.34 26.30 3.44
CA GLY A 101 -17.71 26.73 3.14
C GLY A 101 -18.42 25.98 2.01
N VAL A 102 -17.79 24.95 1.44
CA VAL A 102 -18.36 24.11 0.37
C VAL A 102 -18.70 22.73 0.94
N PRO A 103 -19.93 22.21 0.68
CA PRO A 103 -20.26 20.83 1.05
C PRO A 103 -19.40 19.86 0.24
N VAL A 104 -18.70 18.96 0.94
CA VAL A 104 -17.94 17.87 0.33
C VAL A 104 -18.76 16.59 0.44
N GLU A 105 -19.00 15.95 -0.69
CA GLU A 105 -19.65 14.64 -0.73
C GLU A 105 -18.62 13.54 -0.47
N TYR A 106 -19.04 12.55 0.32
CA TYR A 106 -18.23 11.40 0.67
C TYR A 106 -18.84 10.11 0.14
N LEU A 107 -18.00 9.16 -0.17
CA LEU A 107 -18.37 7.77 -0.42
C LEU A 107 -18.35 7.00 0.91
N ALA A 108 -19.33 6.13 1.11
CA ALA A 108 -19.34 5.14 2.18
C ALA A 108 -18.82 3.82 1.60
N VAL A 109 -17.62 3.43 1.97
CA VAL A 109 -17.01 2.15 1.56
C VAL A 109 -17.12 1.16 2.69
N THR A 110 -17.92 0.13 2.49
CA THR A 110 -18.08 -0.97 3.44
C THR A 110 -17.12 -2.09 3.09
N TYR A 111 -16.36 -2.54 4.08
CA TYR A 111 -15.47 -3.68 3.95
C TYR A 111 -16.10 -4.94 4.54
N LYS A 112 -15.69 -6.11 4.05
CA LYS A 112 -16.07 -7.39 4.65
C LYS A 112 -15.79 -7.37 6.15
N GLY A 113 -16.82 -7.67 6.93
CA GLY A 113 -16.79 -7.55 8.40
C GLY A 113 -17.49 -6.31 8.94
N GLY A 114 -18.17 -5.55 8.07
CA GLY A 114 -19.09 -4.47 8.47
C GLY A 114 -18.43 -3.13 8.80
N ARG A 115 -17.09 -3.01 8.67
CA ARG A 115 -16.42 -1.74 8.87
C ARG A 115 -16.70 -0.78 7.70
N VAL A 116 -17.12 0.42 8.03
CA VAL A 116 -17.39 1.48 7.03
C VAL A 116 -16.36 2.57 7.14
N HIS A 117 -15.81 2.98 5.99
CA HIS A 117 -14.95 4.16 5.86
C HIS A 117 -15.64 5.20 4.99
N HIS A 118 -15.64 6.43 5.44
CA HIS A 118 -16.10 7.58 4.65
C HIS A 118 -14.90 8.24 4.00
N MET A 119 -14.94 8.32 2.66
CA MET A 119 -13.82 8.80 1.85
C MET A 119 -14.30 9.89 0.92
N ALA A 120 -13.55 10.98 0.78
CA ALA A 120 -13.81 11.98 -0.25
C ALA A 120 -13.62 11.37 -1.64
N HIS A 121 -14.40 11.83 -2.60
CA HIS A 121 -14.17 11.54 -4.02
C HIS A 121 -12.74 11.91 -4.39
N GLY A 122 -12.10 11.13 -5.26
CA GLY A 122 -10.71 11.36 -5.63
C GLY A 122 -9.66 10.90 -4.61
N THR A 123 -10.05 10.40 -3.42
CA THR A 123 -9.11 9.77 -2.48
C THR A 123 -8.34 8.65 -3.15
N ARG A 124 -7.00 8.69 -3.09
CA ARG A 124 -6.14 7.67 -3.70
C ARG A 124 -6.06 6.43 -2.82
N ILE A 125 -6.36 5.29 -3.40
CA ILE A 125 -6.44 4.01 -2.71
C ILE A 125 -5.50 3.01 -3.37
N GLN A 126 -4.69 2.34 -2.57
CA GLN A 126 -3.78 1.31 -3.02
C GLN A 126 -4.51 -0.04 -3.10
N LEU A 127 -4.59 -0.61 -4.29
CA LEU A 127 -5.07 -1.97 -4.48
C LEU A 127 -4.05 -3.01 -3.99
N ALA A 128 -4.53 -4.08 -3.41
CA ALA A 128 -3.71 -5.25 -3.13
C ALA A 128 -3.67 -6.18 -4.35
N LEU A 129 -2.59 -6.93 -4.48
CA LEU A 129 -2.52 -8.00 -5.47
C LEU A 129 -3.56 -9.08 -5.13
N SER A 130 -4.53 -9.28 -6.01
CA SER A 130 -5.65 -10.21 -5.89
C SER A 130 -5.91 -10.85 -7.26
N ALA A 131 -6.89 -11.74 -7.35
CA ALA A 131 -7.31 -12.31 -8.62
C ALA A 131 -7.78 -11.23 -9.61
N LEU A 132 -8.52 -10.22 -9.12
CA LEU A 132 -9.06 -9.13 -9.95
C LEU A 132 -7.99 -8.15 -10.46
N THR A 133 -6.89 -7.99 -9.72
CA THR A 133 -5.82 -7.01 -10.05
C THR A 133 -4.58 -7.65 -10.67
N ARG A 134 -4.60 -8.98 -10.88
CA ARG A 134 -3.45 -9.74 -11.38
C ARG A 134 -3.01 -9.28 -12.77
N ASP A 135 -3.95 -9.14 -13.68
CA ASP A 135 -3.65 -8.78 -15.07
C ASP A 135 -3.18 -7.32 -15.18
N THR A 136 -3.78 -6.41 -14.41
CA THR A 136 -3.33 -5.01 -14.29
C THR A 136 -1.88 -4.96 -13.79
N ALA A 137 -1.56 -5.71 -12.74
CA ALA A 137 -0.21 -5.75 -12.18
C ALA A 137 0.80 -6.37 -13.16
N ARG A 138 0.40 -7.41 -13.92
CA ARG A 138 1.23 -8.06 -14.94
C ARG A 138 1.51 -7.09 -16.10
N ALA A 139 0.47 -6.49 -16.67
CA ALA A 139 0.59 -5.54 -17.76
C ALA A 139 1.47 -4.33 -17.38
N ALA A 140 1.32 -3.81 -16.17
CA ALA A 140 2.13 -2.71 -15.68
C ALA A 140 3.62 -3.00 -15.59
N LEU A 141 3.98 -4.28 -15.41
CA LEU A 141 5.39 -4.72 -15.25
C LEU A 141 5.95 -5.42 -16.49
N GLU A 142 5.17 -5.55 -17.55
CA GLU A 142 5.63 -6.14 -18.80
C GLU A 142 6.78 -5.31 -19.39
N GLY A 143 7.93 -5.97 -19.63
CA GLY A 143 9.14 -5.31 -20.12
C GLY A 143 9.84 -4.37 -19.13
N VAL A 144 9.35 -4.25 -17.89
CA VAL A 144 9.96 -3.38 -16.89
C VAL A 144 11.18 -4.05 -16.26
N VAL A 145 12.35 -3.45 -16.46
CA VAL A 145 13.61 -3.91 -15.87
C VAL A 145 13.61 -3.61 -14.35
N GLY A 146 14.00 -4.59 -13.55
CA GLY A 146 14.06 -4.44 -12.08
C GLY A 146 12.87 -5.03 -11.33
N ALA A 147 11.96 -5.70 -12.06
CA ALA A 147 10.90 -6.50 -11.48
C ALA A 147 10.90 -7.91 -12.10
N THR A 148 10.50 -8.90 -11.31
CA THR A 148 10.24 -10.28 -11.76
C THR A 148 8.82 -10.66 -11.35
N VAL A 149 8.03 -11.11 -12.33
CA VAL A 149 6.68 -11.63 -12.14
C VAL A 149 6.76 -13.15 -12.27
N ILE A 150 6.34 -13.86 -11.23
CA ILE A 150 6.34 -15.33 -11.15
C ILE A 150 4.88 -15.76 -10.96
N ASP A 151 4.41 -16.66 -11.77
CA ASP A 151 3.05 -17.23 -11.68
C ASP A 151 2.86 -18.18 -10.52
#